data_c6b4e205f924af4ccf0c66ea297b9aee
#
_entry.id   c6b4e205f924af4ccf0c66ea297b9aee
#
_cell.length_a   1.000
_cell.length_b   1.000
_cell.length_c   1.000
_cell.angle_alpha   90.00
_cell.angle_beta   90.00
_cell.angle_gamma   90.00
#
_symmetry.space_group_name_H-M   'P 1'
#
loop_
_entity.id
_entity.type
_entity.pdbx_description
1 polymer ?
#
loop_
_entity_poly.entity_id
_entity_poly.type
_entity_poly.pdbx_seq_one_letter_code
_entity_poly.pdbx_strand_id
1 'polypeptide(L)'
;DYLTHLTYEGLAERYNPVTDDLKERVDYELSVITSMGFTGYFLIVWDFIAFARSRSIPVGPGRGSGAGSLVAYSLRITDIDPIKYNLLFERFLNPDRNSMPDFDIDFCYERRGEVIEYVNAKYGREKVGQIITFGTLKARAVIRDVARVLDLSFAEADEIAKKIPEGPKVKLKEVLESEPELKAVRERGGVYEELLEVSLKLEGLHRHASTHAAGIVIGQKPLTEYVPLYRDPKTGSISTQYTMELLEECGLVKMDFLGLKTLTLIEHTEELIRKRG
;
A
#
# COMPACT_ATOMS: atom_id res chain seq x y z
N ASP A 1 -10.52 10.95 24.65
CA ASP A 1 -10.30 10.41 26.00
C ASP A 1 -9.22 9.30 26.01
N TYR A 2 -9.47 8.12 25.40
CA TYR A 2 -8.46 7.05 25.44
C TYR A 2 -7.24 7.35 24.55
N LEU A 3 -7.45 7.86 23.35
CA LEU A 3 -6.37 8.29 22.47
C LEU A 3 -5.52 9.39 23.12
N THR A 4 -6.17 10.38 23.75
CA THR A 4 -5.51 11.47 24.47
C THR A 4 -4.64 10.92 25.60
N HIS A 5 -5.17 10.01 26.40
CA HIS A 5 -4.44 9.37 27.51
C HIS A 5 -3.16 8.68 27.01
N LEU A 6 -3.29 7.79 26.02
CA LEU A 6 -2.16 7.09 25.43
C LEU A 6 -1.12 8.04 24.82
N THR A 7 -1.59 9.12 24.20
CA THR A 7 -0.69 10.11 23.58
C THR A 7 0.15 10.82 24.63
N TYR A 8 -0.45 11.25 25.74
CA TYR A 8 0.28 11.94 26.80
C TYR A 8 1.23 11.01 27.58
N GLU A 9 0.84 9.76 27.80
CA GLU A 9 1.77 8.74 28.35
C GLU A 9 2.99 8.58 27.41
N GLY A 10 2.75 8.35 26.13
CA GLY A 10 3.84 8.20 25.16
C GLY A 10 4.65 9.48 24.95
N LEU A 11 4.05 10.67 25.05
CA LEU A 11 4.77 11.95 25.01
C LEU A 11 5.77 12.05 26.15
N ALA A 12 5.38 11.68 27.37
CA ALA A 12 6.26 11.68 28.53
C ALA A 12 7.40 10.65 28.43
N GLU A 13 7.19 9.55 27.71
CA GLU A 13 8.27 8.60 27.42
C GLU A 13 9.27 9.11 26.35
N ARG A 14 8.79 9.93 25.40
CA ARG A 14 9.60 10.45 24.29
C ARG A 14 10.38 11.70 24.63
N TYR A 15 9.83 12.53 25.52
CA TYR A 15 10.43 13.83 25.87
C TYR A 15 10.54 14.02 27.39
N ASN A 16 11.72 14.43 27.82
CA ASN A 16 11.95 14.78 29.23
C ASN A 16 12.89 16.00 29.31
N PRO A 17 12.38 17.19 29.70
CA PRO A 17 11.00 17.48 30.12
C PRO A 17 10.02 17.63 28.94
N VAL A 18 8.72 17.43 29.21
CA VAL A 18 7.64 17.79 28.27
C VAL A 18 7.39 19.29 28.40
N THR A 19 7.70 20.05 27.36
CA THR A 19 7.51 21.52 27.32
C THR A 19 6.06 21.89 26.97
N ASP A 20 5.69 23.14 27.22
CA ASP A 20 4.34 23.62 26.90
C ASP A 20 4.11 23.67 25.38
N ASP A 21 5.11 24.01 24.57
CA ASP A 21 5.04 23.95 23.11
C ASP A 21 4.68 22.55 22.58
N LEU A 22 5.25 21.49 23.21
CA LEU A 22 4.91 20.12 22.87
C LEU A 22 3.47 19.76 23.19
N LYS A 23 2.96 20.24 24.34
CA LYS A 23 1.56 20.03 24.73
C LYS A 23 0.61 20.77 23.77
N GLU A 24 0.90 22.03 23.45
CA GLU A 24 0.10 22.81 22.50
C GLU A 24 0.04 22.12 21.13
N ARG A 25 1.16 21.59 20.65
CA ARG A 25 1.22 20.85 19.39
C ARG A 25 0.40 19.55 19.48
N VAL A 26 0.50 18.77 20.55
CA VAL A 26 -0.29 17.54 20.76
C VAL A 26 -1.78 17.86 20.82
N ASP A 27 -2.17 18.89 21.60
CA ASP A 27 -3.57 19.29 21.74
C ASP A 27 -4.17 19.74 20.40
N TYR A 28 -3.41 20.49 19.62
CA TYR A 28 -3.78 20.87 18.26
C TYR A 28 -4.01 19.64 17.38
N GLU A 29 -3.04 18.72 17.30
CA GLU A 29 -3.16 17.51 16.48
C GLU A 29 -4.33 16.63 16.92
N LEU A 30 -4.52 16.41 18.24
CA LEU A 30 -5.65 15.66 18.79
C LEU A 30 -6.99 16.30 18.44
N SER A 31 -7.07 17.63 18.48
CA SER A 31 -8.29 18.36 18.10
C SER A 31 -8.63 18.12 16.63
N VAL A 32 -7.67 18.18 15.73
CA VAL A 32 -7.83 17.91 14.29
C VAL A 32 -8.24 16.46 14.06
N ILE A 33 -7.50 15.50 14.65
CA ILE A 33 -7.79 14.06 14.51
C ILE A 33 -9.22 13.75 14.96
N THR A 34 -9.65 14.32 16.09
CA THR A 34 -10.99 14.10 16.65
C THR A 34 -12.08 14.76 15.83
N SER A 35 -11.88 16.01 15.40
CA SER A 35 -12.87 16.75 14.60
C SER A 35 -13.10 16.12 13.23
N MET A 36 -12.06 15.54 12.63
CA MET A 36 -12.13 14.79 11.37
C MET A 36 -12.64 13.34 11.54
N GLY A 37 -12.88 12.86 12.78
CA GLY A 37 -13.42 11.52 13.05
C GLY A 37 -12.39 10.39 12.96
N PHE A 38 -11.08 10.66 12.97
CA PHE A 38 -10.04 9.66 12.77
C PHE A 38 -9.48 9.04 14.06
N THR A 39 -10.08 9.32 15.21
CA THR A 39 -9.68 8.74 16.51
C THR A 39 -9.60 7.20 16.45
N GLY A 40 -10.61 6.55 15.87
CA GLY A 40 -10.64 5.09 15.72
C GLY A 40 -9.54 4.56 14.81
N TYR A 41 -9.22 5.29 13.74
CA TYR A 41 -8.14 4.93 12.83
C TYR A 41 -6.78 4.90 13.55
N PHE A 42 -6.44 5.96 14.29
CA PHE A 42 -5.20 6.02 15.07
C PHE A 42 -5.11 4.90 16.11
N LEU A 43 -6.21 4.60 16.79
CA LEU A 43 -6.24 3.51 17.78
C LEU A 43 -6.05 2.13 17.16
N ILE A 44 -6.62 1.86 15.98
CA ILE A 44 -6.42 0.61 15.25
C ILE A 44 -4.96 0.48 14.81
N VAL A 45 -4.37 1.56 14.29
CA VAL A 45 -2.96 1.56 13.86
C VAL A 45 -2.03 1.35 15.05
N TRP A 46 -2.25 2.08 16.14
CA TRP A 46 -1.51 1.89 17.39
C TRP A 46 -1.58 0.45 17.89
N ASP A 47 -2.76 -0.14 17.90
CA ASP A 47 -3.01 -1.47 18.42
C ASP A 47 -2.20 -2.57 17.73
N PHE A 48 -2.25 -2.64 16.40
CA PHE A 48 -1.51 -3.68 15.71
C PHE A 48 0.01 -3.44 15.69
N ILE A 49 0.46 -2.18 15.78
CA ILE A 49 1.88 -1.86 15.97
C ILE A 49 2.34 -2.26 17.38
N ALA A 50 1.55 -1.96 18.41
CA ALA A 50 1.82 -2.40 19.78
C ALA A 50 1.89 -3.93 19.88
N PHE A 51 0.98 -4.64 19.22
CA PHE A 51 1.05 -6.10 19.09
C PHE A 51 2.37 -6.55 18.44
N ALA A 52 2.73 -5.99 17.29
CA ALA A 52 3.96 -6.35 16.59
C ALA A 52 5.19 -6.13 17.49
N ARG A 53 5.29 -4.99 18.16
CA ARG A 53 6.39 -4.68 19.09
C ARG A 53 6.41 -5.62 20.30
N SER A 54 5.24 -5.97 20.87
CA SER A 54 5.14 -6.92 22.00
C SER A 54 5.63 -8.33 21.65
N ARG A 55 5.59 -8.68 20.36
CA ARG A 55 6.09 -9.94 19.82
C ARG A 55 7.49 -9.83 19.21
N SER A 56 8.16 -8.70 19.40
CA SER A 56 9.46 -8.42 18.80
C SER A 56 9.45 -8.61 17.27
N ILE A 57 8.34 -8.25 16.61
CA ILE A 57 8.26 -8.19 15.15
C ILE A 57 8.80 -6.82 14.74
N PRO A 58 9.85 -6.74 13.92
CA PRO A 58 10.38 -5.46 13.47
C PRO A 58 9.36 -4.63 12.72
N VAL A 59 9.25 -3.37 13.16
CA VAL A 59 8.42 -2.33 12.54
C VAL A 59 9.33 -1.21 12.08
N GLY A 60 9.12 -0.71 10.88
CA GLY A 60 9.87 0.42 10.34
C GLY A 60 9.63 1.73 11.11
N PRO A 61 10.53 2.70 11.01
CA PRO A 61 10.44 3.97 11.76
C PRO A 61 9.29 4.88 11.27
N GLY A 62 8.59 4.48 10.25
CA GLY A 62 7.59 5.30 9.55
C GLY A 62 8.19 6.02 8.35
N ARG A 63 7.32 6.41 7.43
CA ARG A 63 7.66 7.14 6.20
C ARG A 63 6.46 7.95 5.71
N GLY A 64 6.64 8.72 4.64
CA GLY A 64 5.58 9.54 4.08
C GLY A 64 5.16 10.70 4.99
N SER A 65 3.93 11.16 4.84
CA SER A 65 3.39 12.30 5.57
C SER A 65 3.08 12.00 7.04
N GLY A 66 2.79 10.75 7.38
CA GLY A 66 2.47 10.33 8.76
C GLY A 66 3.61 10.58 9.77
N ALA A 67 4.86 10.67 9.29
CA ALA A 67 6.00 11.06 10.11
C ALA A 67 5.91 12.51 10.65
N GLY A 68 5.02 13.34 10.10
CA GLY A 68 4.78 14.71 10.59
C GLY A 68 3.90 14.81 11.83
N SER A 69 3.30 13.72 12.31
CA SER A 69 2.41 13.71 13.47
C SER A 69 3.17 13.43 14.77
N LEU A 70 3.07 14.37 15.71
CA LEU A 70 3.59 14.20 17.07
C LEU A 70 2.74 13.20 17.88
N VAL A 71 1.45 13.13 17.62
CA VAL A 71 0.56 12.10 18.19
C VAL A 71 1.03 10.71 17.73
N ALA A 72 1.28 10.51 16.43
CA ALA A 72 1.79 9.24 15.92
C ALA A 72 3.17 8.86 16.50
N TYR A 73 4.05 9.83 16.70
CA TYR A 73 5.33 9.64 17.34
C TYR A 73 5.20 9.25 18.83
N SER A 74 4.32 9.93 19.55
CA SER A 74 4.02 9.61 20.96
C SER A 74 3.44 8.21 21.11
N LEU A 75 2.53 7.81 20.22
CA LEU A 75 1.93 6.47 20.18
C LEU A 75 2.87 5.37 19.68
N ARG A 76 4.12 5.69 19.35
CA ARG A 76 5.09 4.76 18.74
C ARG A 76 4.60 4.15 17.41
N ILE A 77 3.70 4.83 16.72
CA ILE A 77 3.32 4.51 15.33
C ILE A 77 4.51 4.84 14.42
N THR A 78 5.18 5.97 14.68
CA THR A 78 6.42 6.36 14.01
C THR A 78 7.56 6.50 15.03
N ASP A 79 8.80 6.37 14.55
CA ASP A 79 10.02 6.60 15.35
C ASP A 79 10.84 7.78 14.79
N ILE A 80 10.22 8.61 13.93
CA ILE A 80 10.80 9.85 13.41
C ILE A 80 10.22 11.01 14.21
N ASP A 81 11.08 11.73 14.93
CA ASP A 81 10.68 12.87 15.74
C ASP A 81 10.32 14.08 14.85
N PRO A 82 9.01 14.45 14.76
CA PRO A 82 8.58 15.53 13.88
C PRO A 82 9.08 16.91 14.32
N ILE A 83 9.37 17.10 15.60
CA ILE A 83 9.89 18.37 16.14
C ILE A 83 11.35 18.53 15.75
N LYS A 84 12.16 17.49 15.98
CA LYS A 84 13.59 17.49 15.64
C LYS A 84 13.83 17.74 14.15
N TYR A 85 12.99 17.20 13.29
CA TYR A 85 13.13 17.31 11.84
C TYR A 85 12.21 18.37 11.20
N ASN A 86 11.53 19.17 12.02
CA ASN A 86 10.69 20.28 11.60
C ASN A 86 9.62 19.86 10.56
N LEU A 87 8.95 18.72 10.83
CA LEU A 87 7.95 18.14 9.97
C LEU A 87 6.57 18.75 10.25
N LEU A 88 5.81 18.96 9.18
CA LEU A 88 4.48 19.60 9.26
C LEU A 88 3.39 18.54 9.34
N PHE A 89 2.53 18.65 10.36
CA PHE A 89 1.36 17.79 10.56
C PHE A 89 0.31 17.99 9.45
N GLU A 90 0.16 19.21 8.94
CA GLU A 90 -0.80 19.60 7.92
C GLU A 90 -0.53 18.92 6.56
N ARG A 91 0.65 18.34 6.38
CA ARG A 91 0.95 17.48 5.22
C ARG A 91 0.32 16.09 5.37
N PHE A 92 0.06 15.66 6.59
CA PHE A 92 -0.55 14.37 6.90
C PHE A 92 -2.07 14.51 7.05
N LEU A 93 -2.53 15.41 7.91
CA LEU A 93 -3.93 15.74 8.09
C LEU A 93 -4.14 17.23 7.96
N ASN A 94 -5.08 17.61 7.10
CA ASN A 94 -5.48 18.99 6.90
C ASN A 94 -7.03 19.05 6.84
N PRO A 95 -7.68 19.80 7.73
CA PRO A 95 -9.15 19.98 7.71
C PRO A 95 -9.70 20.50 6.38
N ASP A 96 -8.90 21.26 5.63
CA ASP A 96 -9.28 21.79 4.32
C ASP A 96 -9.23 20.74 3.20
N ARG A 97 -8.68 19.54 3.48
CA ARG A 97 -8.62 18.42 2.55
C ARG A 97 -9.41 17.25 3.12
N ASN A 98 -10.48 16.88 2.46
CA ASN A 98 -11.31 15.74 2.87
C ASN A 98 -10.69 14.41 2.39
N SER A 99 -9.46 14.11 2.84
CA SER A 99 -8.78 12.84 2.54
C SER A 99 -8.52 12.06 3.82
N MET A 100 -8.70 10.74 3.75
CA MET A 100 -8.35 9.87 4.88
C MET A 100 -6.83 9.88 5.12
N PRO A 101 -6.40 9.80 6.40
CA PRO A 101 -5.00 9.57 6.72
C PRO A 101 -4.55 8.20 6.21
N ASP A 102 -3.30 8.13 5.74
CA ASP A 102 -2.69 6.88 5.28
C ASP A 102 -1.32 6.71 5.95
N PHE A 103 -1.24 5.72 6.85
CA PHE A 103 0.02 5.31 7.44
C PHE A 103 0.62 4.17 6.63
N ASP A 104 1.71 4.44 5.97
CA ASP A 104 2.56 3.42 5.36
C ASP A 104 3.41 2.71 6.43
N ILE A 105 3.05 1.49 6.79
CA ILE A 105 3.71 0.75 7.86
C ILE A 105 4.49 -0.42 7.29
N ASP A 106 5.80 -0.36 7.50
CA ASP A 106 6.72 -1.40 7.08
C ASP A 106 6.94 -2.42 8.21
N PHE A 107 6.67 -3.70 7.93
CA PHE A 107 6.94 -4.83 8.83
C PHE A 107 8.06 -5.72 8.29
N CYS A 108 8.68 -6.50 9.16
CA CYS A 108 9.50 -7.63 8.75
C CYS A 108 8.74 -8.48 7.72
N TYR A 109 9.38 -8.71 6.55
CA TYR A 109 8.74 -9.41 5.43
C TYR A 109 8.26 -10.82 5.82
N GLU A 110 9.04 -11.55 6.61
CA GLU A 110 8.74 -12.93 7.01
C GLU A 110 7.64 -12.99 8.06
N ARG A 111 7.59 -12.02 8.98
CA ARG A 111 6.69 -12.05 10.14
C ARG A 111 5.44 -11.17 10.01
N ARG A 112 5.30 -10.42 8.93
CA ARG A 112 4.11 -9.60 8.63
C ARG A 112 2.80 -10.40 8.74
N GLY A 113 2.81 -11.67 8.32
CA GLY A 113 1.65 -12.56 8.37
C GLY A 113 1.07 -12.73 9.78
N GLU A 114 1.92 -12.69 10.83
CA GLU A 114 1.48 -12.79 12.23
C GLU A 114 0.63 -11.57 12.64
N VAL A 115 1.00 -10.38 12.14
CA VAL A 115 0.25 -9.14 12.43
C VAL A 115 -1.10 -9.15 11.72
N ILE A 116 -1.15 -9.60 10.46
CA ILE A 116 -2.40 -9.74 9.71
C ILE A 116 -3.33 -10.75 10.40
N GLU A 117 -2.79 -11.86 10.89
CA GLU A 117 -3.58 -12.86 11.61
C GLU A 117 -4.11 -12.32 12.95
N TYR A 118 -3.33 -11.52 13.67
CA TYR A 118 -3.79 -10.83 14.86
C TYR A 118 -4.98 -9.90 14.56
N VAL A 119 -4.89 -9.12 13.50
CA VAL A 119 -5.97 -8.21 13.07
C VAL A 119 -7.23 -9.01 12.71
N ASN A 120 -7.08 -10.11 11.96
CA ASN A 120 -8.18 -11.02 11.65
C ASN A 120 -8.86 -11.61 12.91
N ALA A 121 -8.05 -12.03 13.87
CA ALA A 121 -8.56 -12.61 15.12
C ALA A 121 -9.25 -11.57 16.01
N LYS A 122 -8.69 -10.36 16.09
CA LYS A 122 -9.19 -9.31 16.98
C LYS A 122 -10.44 -8.61 16.46
N TYR A 123 -10.46 -8.26 15.17
CA TYR A 123 -11.56 -7.48 14.58
C TYR A 123 -12.66 -8.36 13.95
N GLY A 124 -12.39 -9.65 13.76
CA GLY A 124 -13.30 -10.63 13.16
C GLY A 124 -12.97 -10.91 11.70
N ARG A 125 -12.81 -12.20 11.36
CA ARG A 125 -12.45 -12.64 10.01
C ARG A 125 -13.46 -12.23 8.93
N GLU A 126 -14.73 -12.05 9.31
CA GLU A 126 -15.78 -11.58 8.43
C GLU A 126 -15.75 -10.07 8.18
N LYS A 127 -15.01 -9.32 9.01
CA LYS A 127 -14.87 -7.85 8.94
C LYS A 127 -13.54 -7.40 8.37
N VAL A 128 -12.61 -8.32 8.17
CA VAL A 128 -11.27 -8.05 7.64
C VAL A 128 -11.08 -8.80 6.33
N GLY A 129 -10.57 -8.14 5.32
CA GLY A 129 -10.30 -8.75 4.03
C GLY A 129 -9.17 -8.09 3.28
N GLN A 130 -8.62 -8.82 2.34
CA GLN A 130 -7.60 -8.30 1.44
C GLN A 130 -8.23 -7.42 0.36
N ILE A 131 -7.45 -6.52 -0.21
CA ILE A 131 -7.89 -5.69 -1.33
C ILE A 131 -7.57 -6.40 -2.64
N ILE A 132 -8.52 -6.40 -3.59
CA ILE A 132 -8.29 -6.90 -4.94
C ILE A 132 -7.44 -5.90 -5.74
N THR A 133 -6.64 -6.43 -6.64
CA THR A 133 -5.99 -5.66 -7.70
C THR A 133 -6.27 -6.27 -9.05
N PHE A 134 -6.37 -5.44 -10.07
CA PHE A 134 -6.57 -5.90 -11.43
C PHE A 134 -5.30 -5.66 -12.24
N GLY A 135 -4.71 -6.77 -12.72
CA GLY A 135 -3.63 -6.69 -13.70
C GLY A 135 -4.18 -6.19 -15.03
N THR A 136 -3.53 -5.19 -15.63
CA THR A 136 -3.87 -4.66 -16.95
C THR A 136 -2.89 -5.14 -18.00
N LEU A 137 -3.33 -5.22 -19.25
CA LEU A 137 -2.48 -5.48 -20.39
C LEU A 137 -1.57 -4.26 -20.62
N LYS A 138 -0.29 -4.39 -20.29
CA LYS A 138 0.73 -3.37 -20.52
C LYS A 138 1.30 -3.52 -21.94
N ALA A 139 1.88 -2.45 -22.50
CA ALA A 139 2.36 -2.36 -23.86
C ALA A 139 3.19 -3.58 -24.34
N ARG A 140 4.21 -4.00 -23.59
CA ARG A 140 5.00 -5.21 -23.93
C ARG A 140 4.23 -6.51 -23.81
N ALA A 141 3.34 -6.60 -22.82
CA ALA A 141 2.56 -7.82 -22.56
C ALA A 141 1.50 -8.02 -23.63
N VAL A 142 0.80 -6.96 -24.02
CA VAL A 142 -0.25 -7.05 -25.03
C VAL A 142 0.32 -7.47 -26.39
N ILE A 143 1.50 -6.98 -26.79
CA ILE A 143 2.16 -7.42 -28.02
C ILE A 143 2.42 -8.93 -28.00
N ARG A 144 2.98 -9.48 -26.90
CA ARG A 144 3.25 -10.93 -26.82
C ARG A 144 1.97 -11.76 -26.81
N ASP A 145 0.91 -11.28 -26.14
CA ASP A 145 -0.36 -12.01 -26.07
C ASP A 145 -1.08 -12.01 -27.41
N VAL A 146 -1.14 -10.88 -28.12
CA VAL A 146 -1.75 -10.78 -29.44
C VAL A 146 -0.94 -11.54 -30.49
N ALA A 147 0.40 -11.42 -30.46
CA ALA A 147 1.29 -12.17 -31.33
C ALA A 147 1.06 -13.69 -31.25
N ARG A 148 0.87 -14.21 -30.03
CA ARG A 148 0.54 -15.62 -29.82
C ARG A 148 -0.78 -16.03 -30.46
N VAL A 149 -1.79 -15.17 -30.43
CA VAL A 149 -3.10 -15.43 -31.05
C VAL A 149 -3.03 -15.35 -32.57
N LEU A 150 -2.13 -14.53 -33.10
CA LEU A 150 -1.87 -14.38 -34.54
C LEU A 150 -0.83 -15.37 -35.08
N ASP A 151 -0.50 -16.40 -34.30
CA ASP A 151 0.47 -17.46 -34.63
C ASP A 151 1.89 -16.97 -34.96
N LEU A 152 2.29 -15.78 -34.49
CA LEU A 152 3.66 -15.32 -34.54
C LEU A 152 4.54 -16.11 -33.57
N SER A 153 5.77 -16.39 -33.93
CA SER A 153 6.72 -17.09 -33.09
C SER A 153 7.04 -16.26 -31.82
N PHE A 154 7.38 -16.94 -30.71
CA PHE A 154 7.80 -16.27 -29.49
C PHE A 154 9.02 -15.34 -29.71
N ALA A 155 9.94 -15.74 -30.57
CA ALA A 155 11.14 -14.95 -30.92
C ALA A 155 10.77 -13.62 -31.59
N GLU A 156 9.88 -13.66 -32.57
CA GLU A 156 9.38 -12.45 -33.26
C GLU A 156 8.60 -11.55 -32.34
N ALA A 157 7.70 -12.14 -31.55
CA ALA A 157 6.90 -11.40 -30.54
C ALA A 157 7.80 -10.70 -29.51
N ASP A 158 8.85 -11.37 -29.04
CA ASP A 158 9.79 -10.83 -28.06
C ASP A 158 10.72 -9.76 -28.68
N GLU A 159 11.14 -9.92 -29.91
CA GLU A 159 11.91 -8.91 -30.69
C GLU A 159 11.08 -7.61 -30.77
N ILE A 160 9.82 -7.70 -31.19
CA ILE A 160 8.94 -6.54 -31.33
C ILE A 160 8.68 -5.91 -29.94
N ALA A 161 8.38 -6.73 -28.93
CA ALA A 161 8.11 -6.23 -27.58
C ALA A 161 9.32 -5.51 -26.95
N LYS A 162 10.56 -5.94 -27.26
CA LYS A 162 11.80 -5.28 -26.78
C LYS A 162 12.03 -3.89 -27.36
N LYS A 163 11.43 -3.56 -28.51
CA LYS A 163 11.47 -2.20 -29.08
C LYS A 163 10.65 -1.19 -28.26
N ILE A 164 9.78 -1.67 -27.37
CA ILE A 164 9.00 -0.82 -26.46
C ILE A 164 9.84 -0.58 -25.20
N PRO A 165 10.04 0.68 -24.76
CA PRO A 165 10.73 0.99 -23.51
C PRO A 165 10.11 0.32 -22.28
N GLU A 166 10.90 0.10 -21.23
CA GLU A 166 10.37 -0.37 -19.94
C GLU A 166 9.89 0.82 -19.10
N GLY A 167 8.75 0.63 -18.43
CA GLY A 167 8.25 1.63 -17.52
C GLY A 167 6.76 1.47 -17.21
N PRO A 168 6.31 1.87 -16.03
CA PRO A 168 4.92 1.70 -15.60
C PRO A 168 3.94 2.62 -16.36
N LYS A 169 4.42 3.73 -16.91
CA LYS A 169 3.63 4.75 -17.61
C LYS A 169 3.75 4.68 -19.13
N VAL A 170 4.49 3.71 -19.66
CA VAL A 170 4.69 3.56 -21.11
C VAL A 170 3.38 3.12 -21.76
N LYS A 171 2.96 3.86 -22.79
CA LYS A 171 1.77 3.56 -23.59
C LYS A 171 2.16 3.24 -25.02
N LEU A 172 1.62 2.16 -25.57
CA LEU A 172 1.92 1.66 -26.90
C LEU A 172 1.67 2.73 -27.98
N LYS A 173 0.59 3.52 -27.85
CA LYS A 173 0.27 4.58 -28.80
C LYS A 173 1.38 5.62 -28.89
N GLU A 174 1.86 6.11 -27.75
CA GLU A 174 2.92 7.13 -27.69
C GLU A 174 4.25 6.60 -28.24
N VAL A 175 4.56 5.33 -27.92
CA VAL A 175 5.77 4.65 -28.41
C VAL A 175 5.69 4.42 -29.91
N LEU A 176 4.54 4.04 -30.45
CA LEU A 176 4.37 3.85 -31.89
C LEU A 176 4.53 5.17 -32.68
N GLU A 177 4.21 6.30 -32.07
CA GLU A 177 4.40 7.62 -32.68
C GLU A 177 5.86 8.11 -32.60
N SER A 178 6.62 7.72 -31.58
CA SER A 178 7.99 8.18 -31.32
C SER A 178 9.08 7.24 -31.85
N GLU A 179 8.85 5.91 -31.84
CA GLU A 179 9.89 4.93 -32.14
C GLU A 179 9.88 4.50 -33.60
N PRO A 180 10.93 4.84 -34.39
CA PRO A 180 11.01 4.49 -35.80
C PRO A 180 11.00 2.98 -36.08
N GLU A 181 11.59 2.19 -35.20
CA GLU A 181 11.63 0.74 -35.31
C GLU A 181 10.26 0.06 -35.24
N LEU A 182 9.35 0.60 -34.41
CA LEU A 182 7.97 0.11 -34.33
C LEU A 182 7.14 0.56 -35.54
N LYS A 183 7.39 1.76 -36.06
CA LYS A 183 6.80 2.20 -37.33
C LYS A 183 7.19 1.27 -38.47
N ALA A 184 8.46 0.90 -38.56
CA ALA A 184 8.95 -0.05 -39.56
C ALA A 184 8.29 -1.45 -39.43
N VAL A 185 7.97 -1.90 -38.19
CA VAL A 185 7.19 -3.12 -37.97
C VAL A 185 5.80 -2.97 -38.57
N ARG A 186 5.10 -1.84 -38.32
CA ARG A 186 3.78 -1.57 -38.91
C ARG A 186 3.80 -1.54 -40.44
N GLU A 187 4.85 -0.96 -41.05
CA GLU A 187 5.02 -0.84 -42.50
C GLU A 187 5.26 -2.18 -43.20
N ARG A 188 5.59 -3.26 -42.46
CA ARG A 188 5.64 -4.62 -43.01
C ARG A 188 4.27 -5.09 -43.50
N GLY A 189 3.17 -4.48 -42.96
CA GLY A 189 1.80 -4.82 -43.32
C GLY A 189 1.34 -6.21 -42.83
N GLY A 190 0.17 -6.62 -43.28
CA GLY A 190 -0.38 -7.95 -42.98
C GLY A 190 -0.49 -8.21 -41.46
N VAL A 191 0.00 -9.37 -41.01
CA VAL A 191 -0.09 -9.79 -39.60
C VAL A 191 0.59 -8.82 -38.61
N TYR A 192 1.61 -8.08 -39.04
CA TYR A 192 2.30 -7.13 -38.16
C TYR A 192 1.53 -5.85 -37.97
N GLU A 193 0.84 -5.37 -38.98
CA GLU A 193 -0.09 -4.25 -38.85
C GLU A 193 -1.29 -4.63 -37.95
N GLU A 194 -1.88 -5.79 -38.19
CA GLU A 194 -2.97 -6.33 -37.36
C GLU A 194 -2.53 -6.51 -35.89
N LEU A 195 -1.32 -7.03 -35.65
CA LEU A 195 -0.73 -7.13 -34.31
C LEU A 195 -0.78 -5.80 -33.57
N LEU A 196 -0.28 -4.74 -34.21
CA LEU A 196 -0.23 -3.42 -33.57
C LEU A 196 -1.61 -2.79 -33.40
N GLU A 197 -2.51 -2.92 -34.36
CA GLU A 197 -3.87 -2.40 -34.27
C GLU A 197 -4.70 -3.07 -33.16
N VAL A 198 -4.64 -4.40 -33.09
CA VAL A 198 -5.33 -5.15 -32.03
C VAL A 198 -4.71 -4.83 -30.66
N SER A 199 -3.39 -4.76 -30.59
CA SER A 199 -2.68 -4.43 -29.35
C SER A 199 -3.05 -3.03 -28.83
N LEU A 200 -3.18 -2.03 -29.70
CA LEU A 200 -3.64 -0.68 -29.33
C LEU A 200 -5.05 -0.67 -28.73
N LYS A 201 -5.94 -1.54 -29.25
CA LYS A 201 -7.31 -1.66 -28.74
C LYS A 201 -7.38 -2.38 -27.40
N LEU A 202 -6.48 -3.31 -27.15
CA LEU A 202 -6.47 -4.16 -25.94
C LEU A 202 -5.58 -3.60 -24.82
N GLU A 203 -4.65 -2.67 -25.11
CA GLU A 203 -3.82 -2.07 -24.09
C GLU A 203 -4.67 -1.40 -23.00
N GLY A 204 -4.32 -1.66 -21.77
CA GLY A 204 -5.01 -1.09 -20.59
C GLY A 204 -6.25 -1.87 -20.14
N LEU A 205 -6.77 -2.82 -20.91
CA LEU A 205 -7.85 -3.66 -20.46
C LEU A 205 -7.45 -4.55 -19.29
N HIS A 206 -8.39 -4.84 -18.41
CA HIS A 206 -8.17 -5.76 -17.29
C HIS A 206 -7.95 -7.18 -17.81
N ARG A 207 -6.93 -7.86 -17.28
CA ARG A 207 -6.55 -9.20 -17.69
C ARG A 207 -6.90 -10.26 -16.65
N HIS A 208 -6.53 -10.02 -15.42
CA HIS A 208 -6.76 -10.94 -14.30
C HIS A 208 -6.91 -10.18 -13.00
N ALA A 209 -7.63 -10.79 -12.07
CA ALA A 209 -7.68 -10.37 -10.70
C ALA A 209 -6.50 -10.96 -9.91
N SER A 210 -5.98 -10.20 -8.99
CA SER A 210 -4.95 -10.59 -8.04
C SER A 210 -5.27 -9.94 -6.70
N THR A 211 -4.55 -10.34 -5.66
CA THR A 211 -4.68 -9.74 -4.34
C THR A 211 -3.60 -8.68 -4.14
N HIS A 212 -3.96 -7.56 -3.55
CA HIS A 212 -2.98 -6.53 -3.19
C HIS A 212 -1.94 -7.09 -2.22
N ALA A 213 -0.67 -6.76 -2.46
CA ALA A 213 0.43 -7.36 -1.71
C ALA A 213 0.46 -6.98 -0.22
N ALA A 214 -0.15 -5.85 0.15
CA ALA A 214 -0.04 -5.26 1.47
C ALA A 214 -1.36 -4.74 2.04
N GLY A 215 -2.32 -4.36 1.19
CA GLY A 215 -3.55 -3.70 1.60
C GLY A 215 -4.57 -4.66 2.20
N ILE A 216 -5.08 -4.30 3.36
CA ILE A 216 -6.26 -4.92 3.96
C ILE A 216 -7.32 -3.85 4.26
N VAL A 217 -8.56 -4.27 4.36
CA VAL A 217 -9.67 -3.43 4.80
C VAL A 217 -10.28 -3.98 6.07
N ILE A 218 -10.75 -3.06 6.92
CA ILE A 218 -11.44 -3.38 8.16
C ILE A 218 -12.80 -2.68 8.12
N GLY A 219 -13.88 -3.43 8.33
CA GLY A 219 -15.25 -2.94 8.43
C GLY A 219 -15.78 -2.99 9.86
N GLN A 220 -16.72 -2.12 10.20
CA GLN A 220 -17.45 -2.20 11.47
C GLN A 220 -18.42 -3.39 11.48
N LYS A 221 -18.94 -3.76 10.31
CA LYS A 221 -19.85 -4.88 10.07
C LYS A 221 -19.16 -5.89 9.14
N PRO A 222 -19.74 -7.09 8.92
CA PRO A 222 -19.25 -8.02 7.91
C PRO A 222 -19.04 -7.35 6.56
N LEU A 223 -17.92 -7.65 5.87
CA LEU A 223 -17.55 -7.00 4.62
C LEU A 223 -18.61 -7.19 3.51
N THR A 224 -19.40 -8.26 3.59
CA THR A 224 -20.52 -8.53 2.66
C THR A 224 -21.65 -7.49 2.74
N GLU A 225 -21.72 -6.68 3.81
CA GLU A 225 -22.68 -5.57 3.91
C GLU A 225 -22.19 -4.30 3.19
N TYR A 226 -20.91 -4.24 2.83
CA TYR A 226 -20.30 -3.08 2.16
C TYR A 226 -20.01 -3.34 0.70
N VAL A 227 -19.40 -4.50 0.38
CA VAL A 227 -18.88 -4.81 -0.96
C VAL A 227 -19.04 -6.30 -1.28
N PRO A 228 -19.19 -6.68 -2.55
CA PRO A 228 -19.09 -8.07 -2.95
C PRO A 228 -17.67 -8.58 -2.72
N LEU A 229 -17.55 -9.87 -2.37
CA LEU A 229 -16.28 -10.51 -2.07
C LEU A 229 -15.88 -11.47 -3.20
N TYR A 230 -14.58 -11.57 -3.40
CA TYR A 230 -13.94 -12.52 -4.31
C TYR A 230 -13.15 -13.54 -3.49
N ARG A 231 -13.32 -14.81 -3.81
CA ARG A 231 -12.54 -15.90 -3.26
C ARG A 231 -11.56 -16.39 -4.31
N ASP A 232 -10.28 -16.25 -4.03
CA ASP A 232 -9.24 -16.78 -4.92
C ASP A 232 -9.33 -18.31 -5.00
N PRO A 233 -9.51 -18.88 -6.20
CA PRO A 233 -9.72 -20.35 -6.34
C PRO A 233 -8.46 -21.16 -6.02
N LYS A 234 -7.27 -20.55 -6.03
CA LYS A 234 -5.99 -21.24 -5.77
C LYS A 234 -5.62 -21.20 -4.28
N THR A 235 -5.76 -20.03 -3.66
CA THR A 235 -5.33 -19.81 -2.27
C THR A 235 -6.48 -19.92 -1.26
N GLY A 236 -7.73 -19.78 -1.72
CA GLY A 236 -8.91 -19.71 -0.87
C GLY A 236 -9.04 -18.37 -0.12
N SER A 237 -8.12 -17.42 -0.33
CA SER A 237 -8.14 -16.11 0.33
C SER A 237 -9.36 -15.28 -0.12
N ILE A 238 -9.88 -14.49 0.80
CA ILE A 238 -11.02 -13.58 0.56
C ILE A 238 -10.48 -12.17 0.33
N SER A 239 -10.94 -11.54 -0.75
CA SER A 239 -10.66 -10.14 -1.04
C SER A 239 -11.94 -9.40 -1.46
N THR A 240 -11.90 -8.08 -1.38
CA THR A 240 -12.96 -7.22 -1.92
C THR A 240 -12.99 -7.35 -3.44
N GLN A 241 -14.15 -7.09 -4.08
CA GLN A 241 -14.21 -6.99 -5.56
C GLN A 241 -14.01 -5.55 -6.06
N TYR A 242 -14.06 -4.56 -5.18
CA TYR A 242 -13.81 -3.17 -5.55
C TYR A 242 -12.33 -2.82 -5.37
N THR A 243 -11.84 -1.94 -6.23
CA THR A 243 -10.48 -1.40 -6.15
C THR A 243 -10.31 -0.49 -4.93
N MET A 244 -9.05 -0.27 -4.56
CA MET A 244 -8.68 0.47 -3.36
C MET A 244 -9.34 1.86 -3.28
N GLU A 245 -9.47 2.54 -4.41
CA GLU A 245 -10.04 3.90 -4.50
C GLU A 245 -11.52 3.95 -4.12
N LEU A 246 -12.27 2.86 -4.40
CA LEU A 246 -13.71 2.80 -4.12
C LEU A 246 -14.06 2.32 -2.72
N LEU A 247 -13.10 1.69 -2.01
CA LEU A 247 -13.38 1.09 -0.70
C LEU A 247 -13.62 2.13 0.40
N GLU A 248 -12.96 3.27 0.31
CA GLU A 248 -13.15 4.40 1.23
C GLU A 248 -14.56 5.00 1.08
N GLU A 249 -15.05 5.13 -0.16
CA GLU A 249 -16.42 5.59 -0.45
C GLU A 249 -17.46 4.62 0.10
N CYS A 250 -17.14 3.32 0.21
CA CYS A 250 -18.00 2.31 0.82
C CYS A 250 -17.96 2.33 2.35
N GLY A 251 -17.17 3.18 3.00
CA GLY A 251 -17.04 3.28 4.45
C GLY A 251 -16.11 2.25 5.07
N LEU A 252 -15.22 1.64 4.29
CA LEU A 252 -14.19 0.72 4.78
C LEU A 252 -12.90 1.46 5.11
N VAL A 253 -12.23 1.04 6.16
CA VAL A 253 -10.93 1.58 6.58
C VAL A 253 -9.82 0.74 5.93
N LYS A 254 -9.00 1.40 5.13
CA LYS A 254 -7.84 0.78 4.48
C LYS A 254 -6.61 0.85 5.38
N MET A 255 -5.84 -0.22 5.42
CA MET A 255 -4.57 -0.34 6.12
C MET A 255 -3.53 -1.00 5.22
N ASP A 256 -2.34 -0.40 5.12
CA ASP A 256 -1.24 -0.95 4.32
C ASP A 256 -0.18 -1.63 5.22
N PHE A 257 -0.14 -2.96 5.17
CA PHE A 257 0.84 -3.80 5.86
C PHE A 257 1.97 -4.16 4.91
N LEU A 258 2.96 -3.30 4.81
CA LEU A 258 4.06 -3.49 3.85
C LEU A 258 5.11 -4.45 4.42
N GLY A 259 5.58 -5.39 3.59
CA GLY A 259 6.67 -6.31 3.95
C GLY A 259 8.00 -5.79 3.42
N LEU A 260 8.89 -5.35 4.29
CA LEU A 260 10.20 -4.81 3.92
C LEU A 260 11.32 -5.82 4.21
N LYS A 261 11.95 -6.35 3.16
CA LYS A 261 13.05 -7.32 3.27
C LYS A 261 14.28 -6.75 4.00
N THR A 262 14.49 -5.44 3.90
CA THR A 262 15.60 -4.78 4.60
C THR A 262 15.44 -4.86 6.12
N LEU A 263 14.21 -4.74 6.65
CA LEU A 263 13.96 -4.93 8.08
C LEU A 263 14.29 -6.36 8.52
N THR A 264 13.91 -7.35 7.74
CA THR A 264 14.25 -8.76 8.00
C THR A 264 15.76 -8.98 8.00
N LEU A 265 16.48 -8.36 7.04
CA LEU A 265 17.94 -8.45 6.98
C LEU A 265 18.61 -7.84 8.21
N ILE A 266 18.14 -6.68 8.67
CA ILE A 266 18.65 -6.01 9.87
C ILE A 266 18.42 -6.90 11.09
N GLU A 267 17.21 -7.43 11.28
CA GLU A 267 16.84 -8.34 12.37
C GLU A 267 17.78 -9.55 12.42
N HIS A 268 17.94 -10.27 11.29
CA HIS A 268 18.82 -11.43 11.21
C HIS A 268 20.28 -11.06 11.51
N THR A 269 20.72 -9.87 11.08
CA THR A 269 22.09 -9.40 11.35
C THR A 269 22.30 -9.16 12.85
N GLU A 270 21.34 -8.48 13.50
CA GLU A 270 21.38 -8.26 14.95
C GLU A 270 21.35 -9.58 15.73
N GLU A 271 20.52 -10.54 15.32
CA GLU A 271 20.49 -11.87 15.94
C GLU A 271 21.83 -12.61 15.81
N LEU A 272 22.45 -12.54 14.64
CA LEU A 272 23.77 -13.15 14.42
C LEU A 272 24.85 -12.52 15.30
N ILE A 273 24.80 -11.18 15.47
CA ILE A 273 25.72 -10.47 16.36
C ILE A 273 25.50 -10.92 17.81
N ARG A 274 24.25 -10.94 18.29
CA ARG A 274 23.92 -11.38 19.66
C ARG A 274 24.34 -12.84 19.93
N LYS A 275 24.30 -13.73 18.92
CA LYS A 275 24.75 -15.12 19.03
C LYS A 275 26.28 -15.28 19.09
N ARG A 276 27.01 -14.25 18.65
CA ARG A 276 28.49 -14.26 18.70
C ARG A 276 29.07 -13.75 20.01
N GLY A 277 28.28 -13.13 20.88
CA GLY A 277 28.67 -12.46 22.12
C GLY A 277 28.91 -10.99 21.85
#